data_7441f75474d5dee089ddce348b929308
#
_entry.id   7441f75474d5dee089ddce348b929308
#
_cell.length_a   1.000
_cell.length_b   1.000
_cell.length_c   1.000
_cell.angle_alpha   90.00
_cell.angle_beta   90.00
_cell.angle_gamma   90.00
#
_symmetry.space_group_name_H-M   'P 1'
#
loop_
_entity.id
_entity.type
_entity.pdbx_description
1 polymer ?
#
loop_
_entity_poly.entity_id
_entity_poly.type
_entity_poly.pdbx_seq_one_letter_code
_entity_poly.pdbx_strand_id
1 'polypeptide(L)'
;QVPTVMVEMPVIPGTDSFMKELLAKLDALGVDGVNLLEFAYAMWNWPVFESLGLTLRNPPQQVVFDYTYAGALAVQDSEEDCLRLMLWAREQGLGLALHYCSLENKHRAQVRNMNEPFADIHACYAFDYDDFFLKTALAFDGDRDLVRRALEREGCHQVLEDAEGGSLAFHPRWLSVALRAVPEPGRLCVSFNVAVDEGRSLRELKVVPAGANFLCSLPTVQDLPMRVSLASRGLRRAGIAKQRK
;
A
#
# COMPACT_ATOMS: atom_id res chain seq x y z
N GLN A 1 -32.12 8.22 15.92
CA GLN A 1 -32.00 6.77 15.64
C GLN A 1 -30.80 6.57 14.72
N VAL A 2 -29.93 5.63 15.04
CA VAL A 2 -28.85 5.20 14.16
C VAL A 2 -29.47 4.20 13.18
N PRO A 3 -29.44 4.44 11.86
CA PRO A 3 -30.15 3.61 10.87
C PRO A 3 -29.52 2.23 10.66
N THR A 4 -28.21 2.09 10.96
CA THR A 4 -27.47 0.84 10.77
C THR A 4 -26.38 0.75 11.83
N VAL A 5 -26.25 -0.41 12.47
CA VAL A 5 -25.23 -0.69 13.48
C VAL A 5 -24.31 -1.79 12.97
N MET A 6 -23.03 -1.44 12.74
CA MET A 6 -21.98 -2.36 12.36
C MET A 6 -20.95 -2.45 13.48
N VAL A 7 -20.54 -3.66 13.84
CA VAL A 7 -19.48 -3.91 14.83
C VAL A 7 -18.21 -4.33 14.09
N GLU A 8 -17.08 -3.73 14.43
CA GLU A 8 -15.77 -4.18 13.94
C GLU A 8 -15.06 -4.97 15.04
N MET A 9 -14.61 -6.18 14.70
CA MET A 9 -14.02 -7.08 15.67
C MET A 9 -12.79 -7.79 15.11
N PRO A 10 -11.61 -7.61 15.72
CA PRO A 10 -10.44 -8.39 15.35
C PRO A 10 -10.61 -9.85 15.80
N VAL A 11 -10.33 -10.78 14.89
CA VAL A 11 -10.41 -12.21 15.18
C VAL A 11 -9.04 -12.70 15.63
N ILE A 12 -8.88 -12.82 16.94
CA ILE A 12 -7.63 -13.26 17.56
C ILE A 12 -7.63 -14.79 17.61
N PRO A 13 -6.60 -15.48 17.08
CA PRO A 13 -6.52 -16.93 17.14
C PRO A 13 -6.68 -17.47 18.56
N GLY A 14 -7.47 -18.57 18.70
CA GLY A 14 -7.78 -19.17 19.98
C GLY A 14 -9.00 -18.59 20.70
N THR A 15 -9.68 -17.58 20.12
CA THR A 15 -10.88 -16.96 20.73
C THR A 15 -12.20 -17.45 20.12
N ASP A 16 -12.20 -18.58 19.41
CA ASP A 16 -13.36 -19.09 18.64
C ASP A 16 -14.66 -19.17 19.47
N SER A 17 -14.60 -19.78 20.67
CA SER A 17 -15.78 -19.90 21.55
C SER A 17 -16.34 -18.54 21.94
N PHE A 18 -15.48 -17.61 22.35
CA PHE A 18 -15.87 -16.24 22.67
C PHE A 18 -16.50 -15.53 21.48
N MET A 19 -15.92 -15.66 20.30
CA MET A 19 -16.44 -15.03 19.10
C MET A 19 -17.82 -15.58 18.70
N LYS A 20 -18.03 -16.88 18.80
CA LYS A 20 -19.35 -17.51 18.57
C LYS A 20 -20.43 -17.01 19.53
N GLU A 21 -20.11 -16.94 20.82
CA GLU A 21 -21.02 -16.39 21.82
C GLU A 21 -21.33 -14.90 21.54
N LEU A 22 -20.32 -14.13 21.17
CA LEU A 22 -20.48 -12.73 20.83
C LEU A 22 -21.37 -12.55 19.60
N LEU A 23 -21.14 -13.29 18.51
CA LEU A 23 -21.95 -13.23 17.29
C LEU A 23 -23.41 -13.55 17.56
N ALA A 24 -23.69 -14.65 18.32
CA ALA A 24 -25.04 -15.02 18.69
C ALA A 24 -25.71 -13.93 19.54
N LYS A 25 -24.99 -13.28 20.45
CA LYS A 25 -25.50 -12.19 21.27
C LYS A 25 -25.80 -10.94 20.44
N LEU A 26 -24.91 -10.58 19.50
CA LEU A 26 -25.11 -9.43 18.62
C LEU A 26 -26.32 -9.63 17.68
N ASP A 27 -26.49 -10.84 17.18
CA ASP A 27 -27.68 -11.22 16.39
C ASP A 27 -28.97 -11.06 17.20
N ALA A 28 -28.99 -11.59 18.42
CA ALA A 28 -30.14 -11.48 19.33
C ALA A 28 -30.47 -10.02 19.73
N LEU A 29 -29.47 -9.13 19.71
CA LEU A 29 -29.63 -7.69 19.94
C LEU A 29 -30.08 -6.92 18.68
N GLY A 30 -30.19 -7.58 17.53
CA GLY A 30 -30.61 -6.96 16.28
C GLY A 30 -29.51 -6.06 15.66
N VAL A 31 -28.24 -6.36 15.86
CA VAL A 31 -27.14 -5.69 15.18
C VAL A 31 -27.18 -6.05 13.71
N ASP A 32 -27.04 -5.07 12.82
CA ASP A 32 -27.16 -5.28 11.37
C ASP A 32 -26.00 -6.09 10.80
N GLY A 33 -24.77 -5.93 11.36
CA GLY A 33 -23.66 -6.74 10.88
C GLY A 33 -22.39 -6.62 11.71
N VAL A 34 -21.45 -7.53 11.41
CA VAL A 34 -20.11 -7.56 12.02
C VAL A 34 -19.06 -7.65 10.93
N ASN A 35 -18.07 -6.78 11.01
CA ASN A 35 -16.86 -6.82 10.20
C ASN A 35 -15.79 -7.59 10.98
N LEU A 36 -15.53 -8.82 10.57
CA LEU A 36 -14.47 -9.66 11.12
C LEU A 36 -13.14 -9.20 10.53
N LEU A 37 -12.29 -8.63 11.36
CA LEU A 37 -10.99 -8.13 10.92
C LEU A 37 -9.94 -9.22 11.07
N GLU A 38 -9.24 -9.55 10.00
CA GLU A 38 -8.02 -10.35 10.09
C GLU A 38 -7.06 -9.70 11.07
N PHE A 39 -6.60 -10.46 12.06
CA PHE A 39 -5.77 -9.93 13.12
C PHE A 39 -4.37 -9.65 12.63
N ALA A 40 -3.92 -8.43 12.89
CA ALA A 40 -2.67 -7.91 12.38
C ALA A 40 -1.60 -7.88 13.48
N TYR A 41 -0.40 -8.36 13.14
CA TYR A 41 0.76 -8.36 14.02
C TYR A 41 1.35 -6.95 14.07
N ALA A 42 1.10 -6.23 15.16
CA ALA A 42 1.56 -4.85 15.31
C ALA A 42 3.07 -4.79 15.57
N MET A 43 3.82 -4.15 14.67
CA MET A 43 5.29 -4.15 14.72
C MET A 43 5.85 -3.52 15.98
N TRP A 44 5.20 -2.48 16.53
CA TRP A 44 5.65 -1.84 17.77
C TRP A 44 5.33 -2.66 19.03
N ASN A 45 4.46 -3.67 18.91
CA ASN A 45 4.00 -4.51 20.01
C ASN A 45 4.46 -5.97 19.86
N TRP A 46 5.42 -6.21 18.97
CA TRP A 46 5.92 -7.53 18.62
C TRP A 46 6.21 -8.44 19.83
N PRO A 47 6.94 -7.99 20.88
CA PRO A 47 7.23 -8.85 22.02
C PRO A 47 6.00 -9.33 22.79
N VAL A 48 4.93 -8.52 22.83
CA VAL A 48 3.67 -8.90 23.45
C VAL A 48 3.00 -10.02 22.67
N PHE A 49 2.96 -9.91 21.33
CA PHE A 49 2.37 -10.94 20.48
C PHE A 49 3.14 -12.27 20.60
N GLU A 50 4.47 -12.23 20.58
CA GLU A 50 5.29 -13.42 20.80
C GLU A 50 5.05 -14.06 22.18
N SER A 51 4.91 -13.24 23.23
CA SER A 51 4.62 -13.74 24.57
C SER A 51 3.26 -14.43 24.70
N LEU A 52 2.32 -14.09 23.81
CA LEU A 52 1.01 -14.72 23.67
C LEU A 52 1.02 -15.96 22.78
N GLY A 53 2.19 -16.34 22.23
CA GLY A 53 2.33 -17.47 21.33
C GLY A 53 1.79 -17.21 19.92
N LEU A 54 1.50 -15.95 19.57
CA LEU A 54 1.05 -15.59 18.23
C LEU A 54 2.23 -15.58 17.26
N THR A 55 2.02 -16.12 16.06
CA THR A 55 3.03 -16.19 15.00
C THR A 55 2.54 -15.51 13.73
N LEU A 56 3.47 -15.14 12.86
CA LEU A 56 3.13 -14.60 11.54
C LEU A 56 2.56 -15.69 10.64
N ARG A 57 1.59 -15.30 9.79
CA ARG A 57 1.02 -16.18 8.76
C ARG A 57 2.11 -16.69 7.81
N ASN A 58 2.05 -17.98 7.48
CA ASN A 58 2.95 -18.62 6.53
C ASN A 58 2.14 -19.36 5.45
N PRO A 59 2.25 -19.02 4.16
CA PRO A 59 3.07 -17.93 3.61
C PRO A 59 2.55 -16.54 4.02
N PRO A 60 3.43 -15.54 4.14
CA PRO A 60 3.03 -14.19 4.48
C PRO A 60 2.22 -13.58 3.33
N GLN A 61 1.36 -12.60 3.66
CA GLN A 61 0.72 -11.78 2.65
C GLN A 61 1.77 -10.95 1.90
N GLN A 62 1.45 -10.62 0.64
CA GLN A 62 2.30 -9.73 -0.15
C GLN A 62 2.22 -8.30 0.39
N VAL A 63 3.39 -7.73 0.65
CA VAL A 63 3.57 -6.34 1.05
C VAL A 63 4.47 -5.66 0.03
N VAL A 64 4.03 -4.54 -0.53
CA VAL A 64 4.82 -3.80 -1.50
C VAL A 64 5.67 -2.76 -0.77
N PHE A 65 7.00 -2.87 -0.88
CA PHE A 65 7.98 -1.92 -0.34
C PHE A 65 7.80 -1.57 1.13
N ASP A 66 7.57 -2.52 2.00
CA ASP A 66 7.31 -2.27 3.42
C ASP A 66 6.10 -1.35 3.66
N TYR A 67 5.32 -1.06 2.62
CA TYR A 67 4.11 -0.28 2.73
C TYR A 67 2.96 -1.16 3.18
N THR A 68 2.73 -1.14 4.48
CA THR A 68 1.57 -1.79 5.09
C THR A 68 0.54 -0.72 5.41
N TYR A 69 -0.52 -0.59 4.62
CA TYR A 69 -1.58 0.40 4.88
C TYR A 69 -2.13 0.27 6.30
N ALA A 70 -2.35 -0.96 6.75
CA ALA A 70 -2.78 -1.27 8.11
C ALA A 70 -1.62 -1.38 9.13
N GLY A 71 -0.38 -1.12 8.72
CA GLY A 71 0.79 -1.12 9.59
C GLY A 71 1.23 -2.49 10.10
N ALA A 72 0.70 -3.59 9.56
CA ALA A 72 0.89 -4.88 10.18
C ALA A 72 0.86 -6.07 9.20
N LEU A 73 1.47 -7.16 9.61
CA LEU A 73 1.44 -8.45 8.93
C LEU A 73 0.35 -9.35 9.53
N ALA A 74 -0.21 -10.25 8.73
CA ALA A 74 -1.25 -11.17 9.20
C ALA A 74 -0.73 -12.14 10.28
N VAL A 75 -1.52 -12.33 11.32
CA VAL A 75 -1.28 -13.37 12.33
C VAL A 75 -1.75 -14.71 11.77
N GLN A 76 -0.95 -15.76 11.99
CA GLN A 76 -1.26 -17.13 11.61
C GLN A 76 -2.64 -17.54 12.15
N ASP A 77 -3.42 -18.26 11.37
CA ASP A 77 -4.75 -18.81 11.64
C ASP A 77 -5.91 -17.80 11.77
N SER A 78 -5.64 -16.48 11.83
CA SER A 78 -6.71 -15.48 11.95
C SER A 78 -7.65 -15.44 10.74
N GLU A 79 -7.12 -15.55 9.52
CA GLU A 79 -7.93 -15.66 8.29
C GLU A 79 -8.87 -16.87 8.34
N GLU A 80 -8.31 -18.03 8.69
CA GLU A 80 -9.06 -19.27 8.76
C GLU A 80 -10.15 -19.22 9.85
N ASP A 81 -9.86 -18.60 10.99
CA ASP A 81 -10.83 -18.37 12.06
C ASP A 81 -11.95 -17.44 11.59
N CYS A 82 -11.66 -16.36 10.87
CA CYS A 82 -12.68 -15.51 10.25
C CYS A 82 -13.62 -16.31 9.35
N LEU A 83 -13.06 -17.13 8.45
CA LEU A 83 -13.84 -17.94 7.52
C LEU A 83 -14.65 -19.03 8.23
N ARG A 84 -14.09 -19.67 9.26
CA ARG A 84 -14.80 -20.64 10.10
C ARG A 84 -15.98 -20.01 10.85
N LEU A 85 -15.80 -18.81 11.40
CA LEU A 85 -16.89 -18.08 12.05
C LEU A 85 -18.01 -17.70 11.09
N MET A 86 -17.70 -17.29 9.86
CA MET A 86 -18.73 -17.01 8.85
C MET A 86 -19.51 -18.26 8.46
N LEU A 87 -18.83 -19.39 8.28
CA LEU A 87 -19.49 -20.68 7.99
C LEU A 87 -20.38 -21.11 9.15
N TRP A 88 -19.86 -21.06 10.37
CA TRP A 88 -20.62 -21.40 11.58
C TRP A 88 -21.86 -20.51 11.75
N ALA A 89 -21.73 -19.20 11.59
CA ALA A 89 -22.88 -18.30 11.72
C ALA A 89 -23.98 -18.60 10.70
N ARG A 90 -23.61 -18.94 9.46
CA ARG A 90 -24.56 -19.38 8.44
C ARG A 90 -25.24 -20.69 8.82
N GLU A 91 -24.49 -21.67 9.36
CA GLU A 91 -25.03 -22.94 9.82
C GLU A 91 -26.00 -22.79 11.00
N GLN A 92 -25.73 -21.79 11.87
CA GLN A 92 -26.64 -21.47 12.97
C GLN A 92 -27.84 -20.63 12.55
N GLY A 93 -27.87 -20.16 11.29
CA GLY A 93 -28.96 -19.32 10.77
C GLY A 93 -29.01 -17.93 11.38
N LEU A 94 -27.86 -17.35 11.78
CA LEU A 94 -27.81 -15.97 12.28
C LEU A 94 -28.24 -15.00 11.18
N GLY A 95 -29.03 -13.99 11.54
CA GLY A 95 -29.58 -13.00 10.63
C GLY A 95 -28.66 -11.81 10.35
N LEU A 96 -27.65 -11.57 11.20
CA LEU A 96 -26.70 -10.47 11.03
C LEU A 96 -25.79 -10.68 9.82
N ALA A 97 -25.44 -9.60 9.12
CA ALA A 97 -24.49 -9.64 8.01
C ALA A 97 -23.05 -9.83 8.52
N LEU A 98 -22.29 -10.72 7.91
CA LEU A 98 -20.86 -10.90 8.21
C LEU A 98 -20.01 -10.51 7.01
N HIS A 99 -19.00 -9.69 7.26
CA HIS A 99 -17.97 -9.32 6.31
C HIS A 99 -16.61 -9.73 6.85
N TYR A 100 -15.77 -10.34 6.00
CA TYR A 100 -14.37 -10.62 6.31
C TYR A 100 -13.49 -9.54 5.69
N CYS A 101 -12.74 -8.82 6.52
CA CYS A 101 -11.82 -7.80 6.10
C CYS A 101 -10.39 -8.32 6.16
N SER A 102 -9.90 -8.86 5.03
CA SER A 102 -8.54 -9.39 4.92
C SER A 102 -7.49 -8.28 4.87
N LEU A 103 -6.31 -8.53 5.42
CA LEU A 103 -5.17 -7.62 5.31
C LEU A 103 -4.68 -7.51 3.88
N GLU A 104 -4.72 -8.58 3.10
CA GLU A 104 -4.35 -8.55 1.69
C GLU A 104 -5.28 -7.63 0.88
N ASN A 105 -6.59 -7.73 1.09
CA ASN A 105 -7.54 -6.82 0.44
C ASN A 105 -7.33 -5.36 0.88
N LYS A 106 -7.03 -5.12 2.16
CA LYS A 106 -6.69 -3.78 2.65
C LYS A 106 -5.49 -3.20 1.91
N HIS A 107 -4.45 -4.00 1.70
CA HIS A 107 -3.27 -3.54 0.96
C HIS A 107 -3.60 -3.16 -0.47
N ARG A 108 -4.29 -4.04 -1.21
CA ARG A 108 -4.55 -3.83 -2.63
C ARG A 108 -5.69 -2.85 -2.88
N ALA A 109 -6.86 -3.12 -2.34
CA ALA A 109 -8.06 -2.33 -2.63
C ALA A 109 -7.96 -0.91 -2.05
N GLN A 110 -7.37 -0.75 -0.87
CA GLN A 110 -7.26 0.57 -0.26
C GLN A 110 -6.18 1.42 -0.94
N VAL A 111 -5.04 0.83 -1.33
CA VAL A 111 -4.03 1.55 -2.12
C VAL A 111 -4.62 1.97 -3.47
N ARG A 112 -5.39 1.09 -4.13
CA ARG A 112 -6.14 1.43 -5.33
C ARG A 112 -7.08 2.62 -5.10
N ASN A 113 -7.93 2.53 -4.09
CA ASN A 113 -8.90 3.58 -3.77
C ASN A 113 -8.24 4.91 -3.41
N MET A 114 -7.04 4.89 -2.82
CA MET A 114 -6.27 6.10 -2.55
C MET A 114 -5.72 6.73 -3.82
N ASN A 115 -5.21 5.95 -4.75
CA ASN A 115 -4.41 6.44 -5.87
C ASN A 115 -5.20 6.57 -7.18
N GLU A 116 -6.15 5.67 -7.48
CA GLU A 116 -6.90 5.68 -8.74
C GLU A 116 -7.64 7.00 -9.04
N PRO A 117 -8.26 7.69 -8.04
CA PRO A 117 -8.87 8.99 -8.27
C PRO A 117 -7.88 10.09 -8.71
N PHE A 118 -6.59 9.84 -8.54
CA PHE A 118 -5.49 10.75 -8.86
C PHE A 118 -4.57 10.22 -9.95
N ALA A 119 -5.03 9.26 -10.75
CA ALA A 119 -4.27 8.67 -11.85
C ALA A 119 -3.70 9.72 -12.81
N ASP A 120 -4.43 10.82 -13.02
CA ASP A 120 -4.07 11.93 -13.90
C ASP A 120 -3.54 13.15 -13.12
N ILE A 121 -2.99 12.97 -11.91
CA ILE A 121 -2.58 14.08 -11.04
C ILE A 121 -1.54 15.00 -11.69
N HIS A 122 -0.65 14.43 -12.49
CA HIS A 122 0.36 15.15 -13.25
C HIS A 122 0.92 14.29 -14.40
N ALA A 123 1.24 14.93 -15.52
CA ALA A 123 1.71 14.25 -16.73
C ALA A 123 3.05 13.48 -16.60
N CYS A 124 3.79 13.68 -15.52
CA CYS A 124 5.01 12.93 -15.21
C CYS A 124 4.76 11.66 -14.41
N TYR A 125 3.53 11.38 -13.99
CA TYR A 125 3.17 10.20 -13.23
C TYR A 125 2.32 9.23 -14.06
N ALA A 126 2.49 7.94 -13.79
CA ALA A 126 1.65 6.88 -14.31
C ALA A 126 1.02 6.14 -13.14
N PHE A 127 -0.29 5.91 -13.22
CA PHE A 127 -0.96 4.97 -12.33
C PHE A 127 -0.75 3.55 -12.89
N ASP A 128 -0.22 2.67 -12.06
CA ASP A 128 0.02 1.27 -12.44
C ASP A 128 -1.15 0.40 -11.96
N TYR A 129 -1.84 -0.26 -12.88
CA TYR A 129 -2.99 -1.12 -12.57
C TYR A 129 -2.60 -2.48 -11.96
N ASP A 130 -1.32 -2.85 -11.97
CA ASP A 130 -0.84 -4.10 -11.37
C ASP A 130 -0.62 -3.98 -9.86
N ASP A 131 -0.07 -2.85 -9.41
CA ASP A 131 0.26 -2.61 -7.99
C ASP A 131 -0.43 -1.36 -7.39
N PHE A 132 -1.14 -0.58 -8.21
CA PHE A 132 -1.93 0.59 -7.83
C PHE A 132 -1.11 1.78 -7.30
N PHE A 133 0.19 1.83 -7.54
CA PHE A 133 1.01 2.99 -7.18
C PHE A 133 1.06 4.02 -8.31
N LEU A 134 1.31 5.28 -7.91
CA LEU A 134 1.64 6.37 -8.82
C LEU A 134 3.15 6.37 -9.02
N LYS A 135 3.61 6.11 -10.23
CA LYS A 135 5.02 5.95 -10.57
C LYS A 135 5.54 7.11 -11.41
N THR A 136 6.78 7.55 -11.14
CA THR A 136 7.51 8.49 -11.98
C THR A 136 8.94 8.00 -12.18
N ALA A 137 9.51 8.24 -13.36
CA ALA A 137 10.90 7.96 -13.64
C ALA A 137 11.77 9.15 -13.24
N LEU A 138 12.96 8.89 -12.71
CA LEU A 138 13.89 9.89 -12.19
C LEU A 138 15.26 9.75 -12.84
N ALA A 139 15.85 10.90 -13.22
CA ALA A 139 17.26 11.04 -13.57
C ALA A 139 17.92 12.03 -12.62
N PHE A 140 19.16 11.75 -12.22
CA PHE A 140 19.91 12.55 -11.24
C PHE A 140 21.18 13.13 -11.84
N ASP A 141 21.67 14.20 -11.22
CA ASP A 141 22.98 14.81 -11.49
C ASP A 141 23.28 15.05 -12.98
N GLY A 142 24.46 14.66 -13.44
CA GLY A 142 24.92 14.85 -14.83
C GLY A 142 24.09 14.16 -15.90
N ASP A 143 23.26 13.18 -15.54
CA ASP A 143 22.41 12.47 -16.51
C ASP A 143 21.11 13.23 -16.80
N ARG A 144 20.69 14.17 -15.97
CA ARG A 144 19.50 15.00 -16.19
C ARG A 144 19.48 15.67 -17.55
N ASP A 145 20.59 16.32 -17.92
CA ASP A 145 20.67 17.05 -19.19
C ASP A 145 20.71 16.12 -20.40
N LEU A 146 21.33 14.94 -20.26
CA LEU A 146 21.31 13.93 -21.31
C LEU A 146 19.89 13.40 -21.52
N VAL A 147 19.22 13.06 -20.45
CA VAL A 147 17.83 12.57 -20.47
C VAL A 147 16.89 13.64 -21.00
N ARG A 148 16.97 14.89 -20.52
CA ARG A 148 16.14 16.00 -21.00
C ARG A 148 16.26 16.16 -22.52
N ARG A 149 17.47 16.29 -23.06
CA ARG A 149 17.69 16.42 -24.50
C ARG A 149 17.17 15.23 -25.29
N ALA A 150 17.25 14.03 -24.73
CA ALA A 150 16.72 12.84 -25.38
C ALA A 150 15.18 12.85 -25.40
N LEU A 151 14.55 13.22 -24.29
CA LEU A 151 13.10 13.35 -24.17
C LEU A 151 12.54 14.42 -25.11
N GLU A 152 13.16 15.60 -25.15
CA GLU A 152 12.78 16.70 -26.05
C GLU A 152 12.84 16.31 -27.53
N ARG A 153 13.88 15.59 -27.96
CA ARG A 153 14.00 15.08 -29.34
C ARG A 153 12.89 14.12 -29.73
N GLU A 154 12.35 13.38 -28.77
CA GLU A 154 11.22 12.45 -28.96
C GLU A 154 9.84 13.13 -28.71
N GLY A 155 9.84 14.47 -28.48
CA GLY A 155 8.62 15.26 -28.30
C GLY A 155 8.05 15.23 -26.88
N CYS A 156 8.81 14.79 -25.90
CA CYS A 156 8.41 14.88 -24.49
C CYS A 156 8.90 16.20 -23.88
N HIS A 157 7.97 17.10 -23.62
CA HIS A 157 8.26 18.42 -23.00
C HIS A 157 7.72 18.53 -21.57
N GLN A 158 7.03 17.49 -21.10
CA GLN A 158 6.44 17.45 -19.75
C GLN A 158 7.40 16.73 -18.81
N VAL A 159 8.15 17.53 -18.05
CA VAL A 159 9.07 17.07 -17.02
C VAL A 159 8.90 17.94 -15.77
N LEU A 160 9.25 17.39 -14.60
CA LEU A 160 9.35 18.13 -13.35
C LEU A 160 10.81 18.18 -12.92
N GLU A 161 11.25 19.34 -12.49
CA GLU A 161 12.58 19.53 -11.93
C GLU A 161 12.49 19.79 -10.43
N ASP A 162 13.19 19.00 -9.68
CA ASP A 162 13.47 19.31 -8.28
C ASP A 162 14.77 20.09 -8.21
N ALA A 163 14.65 21.42 -8.05
CA ALA A 163 15.80 22.31 -7.96
C ALA A 163 16.66 22.07 -6.71
N GLU A 164 16.05 21.58 -5.64
CA GLU A 164 16.74 21.27 -4.37
C GLU A 164 17.34 19.87 -4.35
N GLY A 165 16.62 18.88 -4.90
CA GLY A 165 17.02 17.47 -4.93
C GLY A 165 17.86 17.07 -6.14
N GLY A 166 18.06 17.97 -7.11
CA GLY A 166 18.91 17.70 -8.28
C GLY A 166 18.35 16.62 -9.21
N SER A 167 17.05 16.36 -9.20
CA SER A 167 16.40 15.33 -10.03
C SER A 167 15.53 15.89 -11.13
N LEU A 168 15.41 15.13 -12.23
CA LEU A 168 14.48 15.33 -13.32
C LEU A 168 13.46 14.19 -13.30
N ALA A 169 12.19 14.51 -13.06
CA ALA A 169 11.10 13.53 -13.09
C ALA A 169 10.35 13.59 -14.41
N PHE A 170 10.02 12.43 -14.96
CA PHE A 170 9.31 12.26 -16.22
C PHE A 170 8.44 11.01 -16.22
N HIS A 171 7.47 10.96 -17.14
CA HIS A 171 6.53 9.83 -17.21
C HIS A 171 7.26 8.51 -17.54
N PRO A 172 7.01 7.39 -16.83
CA PRO A 172 7.70 6.11 -17.02
C PRO A 172 7.65 5.54 -18.42
N ARG A 173 6.65 5.89 -19.26
CA ARG A 173 6.59 5.48 -20.67
C ARG A 173 7.82 5.88 -21.48
N TRP A 174 8.53 6.91 -21.04
CA TRP A 174 9.74 7.41 -21.70
C TRP A 174 11.04 6.79 -21.17
N LEU A 175 10.92 5.86 -20.22
CA LEU A 175 12.09 5.26 -19.57
C LEU A 175 13.03 4.60 -20.59
N SER A 176 12.50 3.94 -21.63
CA SER A 176 13.32 3.33 -22.68
C SER A 176 14.14 4.35 -23.48
N VAL A 177 13.62 5.56 -23.66
CA VAL A 177 14.35 6.68 -24.30
C VAL A 177 15.48 7.14 -23.38
N ALA A 178 15.18 7.35 -22.11
CA ALA A 178 16.15 7.79 -21.12
C ALA A 178 17.27 6.75 -20.92
N LEU A 179 16.95 5.46 -20.85
CA LEU A 179 17.93 4.38 -20.72
C LEU A 179 18.94 4.33 -21.87
N ARG A 180 18.53 4.68 -23.09
CA ARG A 180 19.43 4.77 -24.25
C ARG A 180 20.30 6.02 -24.24
N ALA A 181 19.92 7.04 -23.50
CA ALA A 181 20.62 8.33 -23.46
C ALA A 181 21.74 8.41 -22.41
N VAL A 182 21.68 7.56 -21.38
CA VAL A 182 22.65 7.55 -20.29
C VAL A 182 23.71 6.48 -20.48
N PRO A 183 24.96 6.73 -20.06
CA PRO A 183 26.05 5.76 -20.20
C PRO A 183 25.87 4.55 -19.28
N GLU A 184 25.25 4.77 -18.11
CA GLU A 184 25.01 3.74 -17.10
C GLU A 184 23.52 3.66 -16.74
N PRO A 185 22.79 2.65 -17.27
CA PRO A 185 21.34 2.51 -17.05
C PRO A 185 20.93 2.43 -15.55
N GLY A 186 21.82 1.92 -14.69
CA GLY A 186 21.55 1.82 -13.25
C GLY A 186 21.44 3.15 -12.49
N ARG A 187 21.73 4.28 -13.13
CA ARG A 187 21.59 5.63 -12.56
C ARG A 187 20.19 6.21 -12.73
N LEU A 188 19.37 5.61 -13.59
CA LEU A 188 17.95 5.95 -13.67
C LEU A 188 17.17 5.17 -12.62
N CYS A 189 16.15 5.80 -12.07
CA CYS A 189 15.32 5.22 -11.04
C CYS A 189 13.83 5.34 -11.37
N VAL A 190 13.02 4.58 -10.66
CA VAL A 190 11.56 4.75 -10.61
C VAL A 190 11.14 4.98 -9.17
N SER A 191 10.40 6.05 -8.97
CA SER A 191 9.80 6.41 -7.68
C SER A 191 8.37 5.89 -7.62
N PHE A 192 8.02 5.27 -6.50
CA PHE A 192 6.69 4.76 -6.16
C PHE A 192 6.05 5.68 -5.14
N ASN A 193 4.85 6.15 -5.45
CA ASN A 193 4.19 7.20 -4.68
C ASN A 193 2.74 6.81 -4.36
N VAL A 194 2.24 7.38 -3.25
CA VAL A 194 0.83 7.34 -2.87
C VAL A 194 0.29 8.76 -2.74
N ALA A 195 -0.96 8.93 -3.13
CA ALA A 195 -1.68 10.16 -2.91
C ALA A 195 -2.00 10.31 -1.41
N VAL A 196 -1.74 11.50 -0.87
CA VAL A 196 -2.06 11.86 0.51
C VAL A 196 -2.81 13.20 0.52
N ASP A 197 -3.38 13.57 1.67
CA ASP A 197 -4.12 14.82 1.83
C ASP A 197 -5.21 15.02 0.75
N GLU A 198 -6.00 13.97 0.49
CA GLU A 198 -7.04 13.98 -0.54
C GLU A 198 -6.50 14.32 -1.96
N GLY A 199 -5.32 13.84 -2.28
CA GLY A 199 -4.65 14.06 -3.56
C GLY A 199 -4.00 15.43 -3.73
N ARG A 200 -3.88 16.21 -2.65
CA ARG A 200 -3.18 17.49 -2.70
C ARG A 200 -1.67 17.37 -2.74
N SER A 201 -1.15 16.23 -2.28
CA SER A 201 0.27 15.91 -2.31
C SER A 201 0.52 14.42 -2.61
N LEU A 202 1.73 14.10 -3.04
CA LEU A 202 2.21 12.75 -3.20
C LEU A 202 3.28 12.47 -2.15
N ARG A 203 3.19 11.28 -1.54
CA ARG A 203 4.24 10.78 -0.67
C ARG A 203 5.04 9.72 -1.40
N GLU A 204 6.33 9.97 -1.58
CA GLU A 204 7.25 8.97 -2.07
C GLU A 204 7.46 7.87 -1.03
N LEU A 205 7.29 6.63 -1.44
CA LEU A 205 7.48 5.46 -0.59
C LEU A 205 8.87 4.85 -0.81
N LYS A 206 9.24 4.67 -2.08
CA LYS A 206 10.50 4.03 -2.46
C LYS A 206 10.97 4.50 -3.83
N VAL A 207 12.29 4.55 -3.99
CA VAL A 207 12.96 4.74 -5.27
C VAL A 207 13.78 3.50 -5.56
N VAL A 208 13.62 2.93 -6.75
CA VAL A 208 14.35 1.73 -7.19
C VAL A 208 15.10 1.99 -8.50
N PRO A 209 16.29 1.38 -8.71
CA PRO A 209 17.00 1.48 -9.99
C PRO A 209 16.16 0.93 -11.13
N ALA A 210 16.13 1.64 -12.26
CA ALA A 210 15.34 1.27 -13.45
C ALA A 210 15.87 0.01 -14.18
N GLY A 211 17.11 -0.38 -13.94
CA GLY A 211 17.72 -1.59 -14.51
C GLY A 211 17.47 -2.87 -13.71
N ALA A 212 16.98 -2.78 -12.47
CA ALA A 212 16.48 -3.93 -11.74
C ALA A 212 15.15 -4.34 -12.39
N ASN A 213 15.00 -5.62 -12.79
CA ASN A 213 13.77 -6.11 -13.39
C ASN A 213 12.56 -5.48 -12.72
N PHE A 214 11.71 -4.80 -13.49
CA PHE A 214 10.51 -4.10 -13.04
C PHE A 214 9.45 -5.04 -12.41
N LEU A 215 9.69 -6.34 -12.51
CA LEU A 215 9.02 -7.32 -11.70
C LEU A 215 9.50 -7.11 -10.28
N CYS A 216 8.68 -6.40 -9.51
CA CYS A 216 8.78 -6.29 -8.09
C CYS A 216 9.18 -7.67 -7.51
N SER A 217 10.43 -7.85 -7.13
CA SER A 217 10.74 -8.85 -6.13
C SER A 217 10.07 -8.32 -4.86
N LEU A 218 8.85 -8.81 -4.62
CA LEU A 218 8.13 -8.50 -3.40
C LEU A 218 9.05 -8.89 -2.25
N PRO A 219 9.34 -7.98 -1.30
CA PRO A 219 10.12 -8.36 -0.14
C PRO A 219 9.39 -9.50 0.56
N THR A 220 10.06 -10.61 0.77
CA THR A 220 9.56 -11.65 1.67
C THR A 220 9.65 -11.11 3.09
N VAL A 221 8.90 -11.70 4.03
CA VAL A 221 9.00 -11.32 5.46
C VAL A 221 10.44 -11.39 5.98
N GLN A 222 11.28 -12.24 5.37
CA GLN A 222 12.70 -12.37 5.70
C GLN A 222 13.54 -11.15 5.26
N ASP A 223 13.06 -10.40 4.28
CA ASP A 223 13.72 -9.19 3.76
C ASP A 223 13.28 -7.92 4.50
N LEU A 224 12.31 -8.01 5.40
CA LEU A 224 11.89 -6.88 6.23
C LEU A 224 12.99 -6.60 7.27
N PRO A 225 13.58 -5.39 7.27
CA PRO A 225 14.57 -5.06 8.30
C PRO A 225 13.87 -5.11 9.67
N MET A 226 14.44 -5.88 10.60
CA MET A 226 13.99 -5.97 12.00
C MET A 226 14.07 -4.64 12.76
N ARG A 227 14.44 -3.57 12.08
CA ARG A 227 14.41 -2.20 12.55
C ARG A 227 13.67 -1.34 11.53
N VAL A 228 12.37 -1.19 11.72
CA VAL A 228 11.67 -0.04 11.13
C VAL A 228 12.24 1.20 11.79
N SER A 229 13.24 1.79 11.17
CA SER A 229 13.65 3.14 11.50
C SER A 229 12.47 4.03 11.15
N LEU A 230 11.76 4.52 12.16
CA LEU A 230 10.84 5.65 12.09
C LEU A 230 11.62 6.94 11.76
N ALA A 231 12.51 6.89 10.78
CA ALA A 231 13.01 8.10 10.16
C ALA A 231 11.90 8.60 9.25
N SER A 232 10.96 9.36 9.85
CA SER A 232 10.16 10.35 9.15
C SER A 232 11.13 11.29 8.42
N ARG A 233 11.55 10.90 7.21
CA ARG A 233 12.15 11.86 6.28
C ARG A 233 11.06 12.86 5.96
N GLY A 234 11.29 14.08 6.39
CA GLY A 234 10.36 15.17 6.35
C GLY A 234 9.60 15.26 5.02
N LEU A 235 8.31 15.50 5.15
CA LEU A 235 7.39 15.87 4.08
C LEU A 235 8.07 16.93 3.18
N ARG A 236 8.61 16.52 2.05
CA ARG A 236 8.98 17.46 1.00
C ARG A 236 7.70 17.80 0.25
N ARG A 237 7.21 19.01 0.47
CA ARG A 237 6.12 19.58 -0.27
C ARG A 237 6.56 19.76 -1.73
N ALA A 238 6.13 18.86 -2.61
CA ALA A 238 6.04 19.20 -4.02
C ALA A 238 4.91 20.24 -4.15
N GLY A 239 5.25 21.50 -4.34
CA GLY A 239 4.28 22.57 -4.53
C GLY A 239 3.55 22.39 -5.87
N ILE A 240 2.43 21.69 -5.86
CA ILE A 240 1.51 21.63 -6.99
C ILE A 240 0.59 22.85 -6.87
N ALA A 241 1.00 23.96 -7.50
CA ALA A 241 0.13 25.11 -7.67
C ALA A 241 -1.02 24.71 -8.60
N LYS A 242 -2.25 24.67 -8.09
CA LYS A 242 -3.47 24.58 -8.91
C LYS A 242 -3.56 25.84 -9.77
N GLN A 243 -3.37 25.72 -11.09
CA GLN A 243 -3.96 26.69 -12.02
C GLN A 243 -5.46 26.39 -12.09
N ARG A 244 -6.26 27.27 -11.47
CA ARG A 244 -7.70 27.34 -11.73
C ARG A 244 -7.92 28.01 -13.10
N LYS A 245 -8.64 27.34 -13.97
CA LYS A 245 -9.52 28.00 -14.94
C LYS A 245 -10.94 27.72 -14.54
#